data_86e6102c2f556aa3aa029d0bda2d7f94
#
_entry.id   86e6102c2f556aa3aa029d0bda2d7f94
#
_cell.length_a   1.000
_cell.length_b   1.000
_cell.length_c   1.000
_cell.angle_alpha   90.00
_cell.angle_beta   90.00
_cell.angle_gamma   90.00
#
_symmetry.space_group_name_H-M   'P 1'
#
loop_
_entity.id
_entity.type
_entity.pdbx_description
1 polymer ?
#
loop_
_entity_poly.entity_id
_entity_poly.type
_entity_poly.pdbx_seq_one_letter_code
_entity_poly.pdbx_strand_id
1 'polypeptide(L)'
;MKLTLKDKLSDKLVNAFLKNKIIEALPKKFTKKLTVADKFRKLCESKIKEPVIGYKAGGTGIPLLKKLNEKEPFYASVYETNFLKSGKRVKINKSTLGIELEVCYLIKKSFFSSKGLITSKNDAKFISHMAPCIEVVGYRQRRKGITSFGDLSSDFGGNIKFLIGQKKKYKKINIGNLKANISNKKVKQSVNGNTNAVYINPLNSLKFVLNKVKKDKVDLGKDFYVFTGSTVGVVPILSKGLYTGKIDKLGSVKAIIS
;
A
#
# COMPACT_ATOMS: atom_id res chain seq x y z
N MET A 1 -10.04 -33.66 -9.44
CA MET A 1 -8.93 -32.98 -10.18
C MET A 1 -7.78 -32.70 -9.20
N LYS A 2 -6.55 -33.15 -9.48
CA LYS A 2 -5.41 -32.87 -8.59
C LYS A 2 -5.04 -31.38 -8.65
N LEU A 3 -4.97 -30.70 -7.52
CA LEU A 3 -4.52 -29.31 -7.43
C LEU A 3 -3.07 -29.18 -7.93
N THR A 4 -2.81 -28.18 -8.77
CA THR A 4 -1.45 -27.87 -9.22
C THR A 4 -0.60 -27.33 -8.06
N LEU A 5 0.73 -27.37 -8.20
CA LEU A 5 1.63 -26.72 -7.23
C LEU A 5 1.29 -25.25 -7.06
N LYS A 6 0.92 -24.55 -8.14
CA LYS A 6 0.53 -23.13 -8.11
C LYS A 6 -0.71 -22.91 -7.25
N ASP A 7 -1.73 -23.77 -7.36
CA ASP A 7 -2.94 -23.69 -6.56
C ASP A 7 -2.66 -23.92 -5.08
N LYS A 8 -1.89 -24.98 -4.74
CA LYS A 8 -1.50 -25.26 -3.35
C LYS A 8 -0.74 -24.10 -2.70
N LEU A 9 0.19 -23.48 -3.44
CA LEU A 9 0.96 -22.33 -2.93
C LEU A 9 0.08 -21.08 -2.79
N SER A 10 -0.85 -20.85 -3.72
CA SER A 10 -1.78 -19.72 -3.62
C SER A 10 -2.71 -19.86 -2.41
N ASP A 11 -3.24 -21.07 -2.15
CA ASP A 11 -4.06 -21.33 -0.95
C ASP A 11 -3.28 -21.12 0.34
N LYS A 12 -2.02 -21.60 0.37
CA LYS A 12 -1.12 -21.41 1.52
C LYS A 12 -0.86 -19.92 1.78
N LEU A 13 -0.62 -19.13 0.73
CA LEU A 13 -0.35 -17.70 0.88
C LEU A 13 -1.63 -16.92 1.26
N VAL A 14 -2.79 -17.24 0.69
CA VAL A 14 -4.07 -16.64 1.07
C VAL A 14 -4.38 -16.92 2.55
N ASN A 15 -4.20 -18.14 3.00
CA ASN A 15 -4.39 -18.48 4.41
C ASN A 15 -3.40 -17.73 5.32
N ALA A 16 -2.13 -17.57 4.89
CA ALA A 16 -1.14 -16.77 5.60
C ALA A 16 -1.54 -15.29 5.67
N PHE A 17 -2.09 -14.74 4.59
CA PHE A 17 -2.60 -13.37 4.53
C PHE A 17 -3.77 -13.16 5.51
N LEU A 18 -4.79 -14.00 5.46
CA LEU A 18 -5.98 -13.88 6.31
C LEU A 18 -5.66 -14.06 7.80
N LYS A 19 -4.71 -14.94 8.15
CA LYS A 19 -4.32 -15.24 9.53
C LYS A 19 -3.09 -14.47 9.99
N ASN A 20 -2.53 -13.59 9.16
CA ASN A 20 -1.28 -12.86 9.41
C ASN A 20 -0.14 -13.78 9.91
N LYS A 21 0.08 -14.90 9.22
CA LYS A 21 1.09 -15.90 9.53
C LYS A 21 2.27 -15.83 8.56
N ILE A 22 3.42 -16.34 9.01
CA ILE A 22 4.61 -16.48 8.15
C ILE A 22 4.62 -17.90 7.56
N ILE A 23 4.93 -17.98 6.29
CA ILE A 23 5.18 -19.21 5.53
C ILE A 23 6.58 -19.19 4.93
N GLU A 24 7.06 -20.33 4.45
CA GLU A 24 8.28 -20.37 3.66
C GLU A 24 8.14 -19.53 2.37
N ALA A 25 9.26 -18.95 1.92
CA ALA A 25 9.27 -18.15 0.72
C ALA A 25 8.76 -18.95 -0.50
N LEU A 26 8.01 -18.29 -1.35
CA LEU A 26 7.60 -18.88 -2.62
C LEU A 26 8.82 -19.22 -3.48
N PRO A 27 8.78 -20.29 -4.28
CA PRO A 27 9.83 -20.59 -5.24
C PRO A 27 10.07 -19.40 -6.18
N LYS A 28 11.33 -19.11 -6.49
CA LYS A 28 11.76 -17.96 -7.32
C LYS A 28 11.08 -17.90 -8.68
N LYS A 29 10.65 -19.02 -9.25
CA LYS A 29 9.87 -19.04 -10.50
C LYS A 29 8.56 -18.24 -10.43
N PHE A 30 8.01 -17.99 -9.20
CA PHE A 30 6.81 -17.18 -8.98
C PHE A 30 7.11 -15.72 -8.58
N THR A 31 8.37 -15.39 -8.25
CA THR A 31 8.70 -14.07 -7.68
C THR A 31 9.83 -13.33 -8.41
N LYS A 32 10.62 -14.00 -9.28
CA LYS A 32 11.77 -13.38 -9.94
C LYS A 32 11.38 -12.23 -10.88
N LYS A 33 10.27 -12.37 -11.62
CA LYS A 33 9.75 -11.36 -12.56
C LYS A 33 8.45 -10.76 -12.03
N LEU A 34 8.33 -9.42 -12.02
CA LEU A 34 7.13 -8.73 -11.57
C LEU A 34 5.86 -9.20 -12.28
N THR A 35 5.90 -9.40 -13.61
CA THR A 35 4.76 -9.86 -14.40
C THR A 35 4.26 -11.26 -13.99
N VAL A 36 5.15 -12.14 -13.56
CA VAL A 36 4.78 -13.49 -13.07
C VAL A 36 4.22 -13.37 -11.64
N ALA A 37 4.85 -12.58 -10.80
CA ALA A 37 4.41 -12.34 -9.44
C ALA A 37 3.02 -11.68 -9.38
N ASP A 38 2.74 -10.73 -10.27
CA ASP A 38 1.42 -10.10 -10.39
C ASP A 38 0.33 -11.10 -10.80
N LYS A 39 0.63 -11.98 -11.76
CA LYS A 39 -0.31 -13.06 -12.14
C LYS A 39 -0.56 -14.03 -10.98
N PHE A 40 0.46 -14.34 -10.19
CA PHE A 40 0.33 -15.20 -9.02
C PHE A 40 -0.47 -14.48 -7.92
N ARG A 41 -0.16 -13.20 -7.63
CA ARG A 41 -0.91 -12.38 -6.68
C ARG A 41 -2.39 -12.27 -7.06
N LYS A 42 -2.72 -11.96 -8.32
CA LYS A 42 -4.10 -11.91 -8.81
C LYS A 42 -4.85 -13.24 -8.61
N LEU A 43 -4.19 -14.37 -8.80
CA LEU A 43 -4.76 -15.68 -8.46
C LEU A 43 -5.03 -15.79 -6.93
N CYS A 44 -4.13 -15.29 -6.09
CA CYS A 44 -4.37 -15.27 -4.65
C CYS A 44 -5.54 -14.32 -4.31
N GLU A 45 -5.55 -13.11 -4.88
CA GLU A 45 -6.61 -12.12 -4.68
C GLU A 45 -7.99 -12.64 -5.08
N SER A 46 -8.11 -13.41 -6.18
CA SER A 46 -9.38 -14.02 -6.60
C SER A 46 -9.95 -15.06 -5.63
N LYS A 47 -9.12 -15.57 -4.72
CA LYS A 47 -9.53 -16.52 -3.66
C LYS A 47 -9.92 -15.85 -2.35
N ILE A 48 -9.67 -14.53 -2.21
CA ILE A 48 -10.03 -13.76 -1.01
C ILE A 48 -11.45 -13.23 -1.19
N LYS A 49 -12.34 -13.64 -0.28
CA LYS A 49 -13.77 -13.23 -0.32
C LYS A 49 -14.04 -11.90 0.39
N GLU A 50 -13.01 -11.29 0.97
CA GLU A 50 -13.13 -10.00 1.64
C GLU A 50 -13.39 -8.88 0.63
N PRO A 51 -14.23 -7.88 0.95
CA PRO A 51 -14.46 -6.74 0.08
C PRO A 51 -13.18 -5.93 -0.15
N VAL A 52 -12.86 -5.65 -1.41
CA VAL A 52 -11.80 -4.69 -1.76
C VAL A 52 -12.31 -3.29 -1.48
N ILE A 53 -11.52 -2.51 -0.71
CA ILE A 53 -11.83 -1.10 -0.39
C ILE A 53 -10.93 -0.12 -1.13
N GLY A 54 -9.91 -0.61 -1.80
CA GLY A 54 -8.97 0.23 -2.52
C GLY A 54 -7.73 -0.51 -2.99
N TYR A 55 -6.75 0.29 -3.38
CA TYR A 55 -5.48 -0.20 -3.91
C TYR A 55 -4.32 0.59 -3.33
N LYS A 56 -3.19 -0.06 -3.14
CA LYS A 56 -1.93 0.60 -2.79
C LYS A 56 -0.96 0.57 -3.96
N ALA A 57 -0.13 1.61 -4.08
CA ALA A 57 1.09 1.56 -4.86
C ALA A 57 2.25 1.07 -3.98
N GLY A 58 3.05 0.17 -4.48
CA GLY A 58 4.24 -0.32 -3.79
C GLY A 58 5.50 -0.07 -4.61
N GLY A 59 6.64 0.14 -3.93
CA GLY A 59 7.91 0.40 -4.59
C GLY A 59 8.01 1.79 -5.23
N THR A 60 7.38 2.79 -4.64
CA THR A 60 7.27 4.15 -5.21
C THR A 60 8.50 5.02 -5.02
N GLY A 61 9.45 4.61 -4.16
CA GLY A 61 10.69 5.35 -3.95
C GLY A 61 11.66 5.22 -5.14
N ILE A 62 12.09 6.33 -5.72
CA ILE A 62 13.01 6.34 -6.87
C ILE A 62 14.32 5.57 -6.60
N PRO A 63 14.94 5.66 -5.40
CA PRO A 63 16.13 4.85 -5.11
C PRO A 63 15.86 3.34 -5.17
N LEU A 64 14.69 2.89 -4.73
CA LEU A 64 14.32 1.47 -4.77
C LEU A 64 14.06 1.00 -6.21
N LEU A 65 13.37 1.82 -7.02
CA LEU A 65 13.17 1.56 -8.45
C LEU A 65 14.51 1.34 -9.16
N LYS A 66 15.46 2.27 -8.96
CA LYS A 66 16.80 2.18 -9.54
C LYS A 66 17.55 0.93 -9.05
N LYS A 67 17.54 0.66 -7.74
CA LYS A 67 18.22 -0.49 -7.14
C LYS A 67 17.73 -1.83 -7.70
N LEU A 68 16.44 -1.96 -7.98
CA LEU A 68 15.82 -3.17 -8.49
C LEU A 68 15.65 -3.18 -10.01
N ASN A 69 16.19 -2.16 -10.71
CA ASN A 69 16.08 -1.98 -12.16
C ASN A 69 14.64 -2.03 -12.67
N GLU A 70 13.74 -1.36 -11.93
CA GLU A 70 12.32 -1.26 -12.28
C GLU A 70 11.99 0.15 -12.78
N LYS A 71 11.10 0.25 -13.76
CA LYS A 71 10.72 1.52 -14.40
C LYS A 71 9.50 2.18 -13.74
N GLU A 72 8.65 1.37 -13.12
CA GLU A 72 7.39 1.83 -12.53
C GLU A 72 7.09 1.06 -11.24
N PRO A 73 6.29 1.64 -10.33
CA PRO A 73 5.77 0.93 -9.16
C PRO A 73 4.94 -0.30 -9.55
N PHE A 74 4.54 -1.08 -8.57
CA PHE A 74 3.46 -2.06 -8.71
C PHE A 74 2.25 -1.63 -7.87
N TYR A 75 1.10 -2.30 -8.03
CA TYR A 75 -0.07 -2.06 -7.20
C TYR A 75 -0.60 -3.38 -6.63
N ALA A 76 -1.35 -3.29 -5.53
CA ALA A 76 -2.00 -4.44 -4.90
C ALA A 76 -3.33 -4.04 -4.28
N SER A 77 -4.26 -5.00 -4.14
CA SER A 77 -5.56 -4.79 -3.51
C SER A 77 -5.42 -4.57 -2.00
N VAL A 78 -6.30 -3.71 -1.47
CA VAL A 78 -6.48 -3.47 -0.03
C VAL A 78 -7.90 -3.87 0.33
N TYR A 79 -8.05 -4.73 1.33
CA TYR A 79 -9.31 -5.30 1.76
C TYR A 79 -9.88 -4.58 2.99
N GLU A 80 -11.17 -4.73 3.22
CA GLU A 80 -11.87 -4.09 4.34
C GLU A 80 -11.24 -4.46 5.69
N THR A 81 -10.84 -5.71 5.86
CA THR A 81 -10.14 -6.19 7.06
C THR A 81 -8.78 -5.54 7.29
N ASN A 82 -8.16 -4.94 6.27
CA ASN A 82 -6.92 -4.18 6.42
C ASN A 82 -7.15 -2.74 6.91
N PHE A 83 -8.39 -2.23 6.85
CA PHE A 83 -8.73 -0.85 7.16
C PHE A 83 -9.00 -0.61 8.64
N LEU A 84 -8.45 0.47 9.17
CA LEU A 84 -8.72 0.96 10.52
C LEU A 84 -8.85 2.49 10.53
N LYS A 85 -9.66 3.01 11.47
CA LYS A 85 -9.67 4.44 11.76
C LYS A 85 -8.43 4.84 12.56
N SER A 86 -7.99 6.10 12.42
CA SER A 86 -6.93 6.68 13.24
C SER A 86 -7.17 6.46 14.74
N GLY A 87 -6.10 6.17 15.47
CA GLY A 87 -6.14 5.92 16.91
C GLY A 87 -6.51 4.48 17.31
N LYS A 88 -6.82 3.61 16.37
CA LYS A 88 -7.08 2.21 16.66
C LYS A 88 -5.80 1.43 16.94
N ARG A 89 -5.95 0.34 17.70
CA ARG A 89 -4.86 -0.57 18.07
C ARG A 89 -4.53 -1.55 16.95
N VAL A 90 -3.24 -1.74 16.71
CA VAL A 90 -2.71 -2.75 15.79
C VAL A 90 -1.82 -3.71 16.58
N LYS A 91 -2.21 -4.98 16.63
CA LYS A 91 -1.38 -6.05 17.17
C LYS A 91 -0.34 -6.43 16.12
N ILE A 92 0.93 -6.30 16.48
CA ILE A 92 2.05 -6.70 15.63
C ILE A 92 2.53 -8.12 15.98
N ASN A 93 3.23 -8.73 15.04
CA ASN A 93 3.86 -10.04 15.22
C ASN A 93 5.18 -10.12 14.43
N LYS A 94 5.77 -11.32 14.35
CA LYS A 94 7.05 -11.56 13.65
C LYS A 94 7.02 -11.25 12.15
N SER A 95 5.83 -11.12 11.53
CA SER A 95 5.70 -10.71 10.11
C SER A 95 5.79 -9.21 9.92
N THR A 96 5.63 -8.42 10.97
CA THR A 96 5.62 -6.95 10.89
C THR A 96 7.05 -6.41 10.77
N LEU A 97 7.30 -5.59 9.76
CA LEU A 97 8.59 -4.92 9.55
C LEU A 97 8.63 -3.52 10.16
N GLY A 98 7.54 -2.77 10.01
CA GLY A 98 7.51 -1.38 10.40
C GLY A 98 6.22 -0.69 10.00
N ILE A 99 6.29 0.62 9.97
CA ILE A 99 5.20 1.50 9.58
C ILE A 99 5.67 2.50 8.53
N GLU A 100 4.75 2.92 7.68
CA GLU A 100 4.95 3.94 6.65
C GLU A 100 3.95 5.07 6.84
N LEU A 101 4.29 6.28 6.41
CA LEU A 101 3.39 7.42 6.38
C LEU A 101 3.11 7.81 4.93
N GLU A 102 1.84 7.83 4.56
CA GLU A 102 1.40 7.98 3.19
C GLU A 102 0.35 9.07 3.00
N VAL A 103 0.24 9.56 1.77
CA VAL A 103 -0.95 10.27 1.29
C VAL A 103 -1.97 9.25 0.81
N CYS A 104 -3.21 9.37 1.28
CA CYS A 104 -4.33 8.54 0.87
C CYS A 104 -5.37 9.41 0.16
N TYR A 105 -5.90 8.93 -0.97
CA TYR A 105 -7.00 9.55 -1.71
C TYR A 105 -8.25 8.68 -1.67
N LEU A 106 -9.42 9.30 -1.49
CA LEU A 106 -10.72 8.67 -1.71
C LEU A 106 -11.18 9.03 -3.12
N ILE A 107 -11.38 8.03 -3.96
CA ILE A 107 -11.72 8.14 -5.37
C ILE A 107 -13.21 7.85 -5.55
N LYS A 108 -13.88 8.71 -6.31
CA LYS A 108 -15.31 8.59 -6.60
C LYS A 108 -15.59 7.40 -7.51
N LYS A 109 -16.70 6.70 -7.29
CA LYS A 109 -17.19 5.59 -8.15
C LYS A 109 -17.31 5.96 -9.63
N SER A 110 -17.57 7.24 -9.93
CA SER A 110 -17.63 7.74 -11.31
C SER A 110 -16.32 7.56 -12.10
N PHE A 111 -15.21 7.24 -11.43
CA PHE A 111 -13.98 6.82 -12.08
C PHE A 111 -14.17 5.60 -12.98
N PHE A 112 -14.94 4.62 -12.56
CA PHE A 112 -15.13 3.36 -13.32
C PHE A 112 -15.88 3.57 -14.65
N SER A 113 -16.77 4.55 -14.71
CA SER A 113 -17.49 4.93 -15.95
C SER A 113 -16.66 5.84 -16.87
N SER A 114 -15.46 6.26 -16.45
CA SER A 114 -14.66 7.21 -17.23
C SER A 114 -13.93 6.52 -18.39
N LYS A 115 -13.86 7.21 -19.54
CA LYS A 115 -13.11 6.76 -20.72
C LYS A 115 -11.69 7.35 -20.75
N GLY A 116 -10.78 6.67 -21.44
CA GLY A 116 -9.41 7.13 -21.67
C GLY A 116 -8.50 7.04 -20.42
N LEU A 117 -7.27 7.55 -20.57
CA LEU A 117 -6.24 7.52 -19.53
C LEU A 117 -6.47 8.61 -18.48
N ILE A 118 -6.07 8.32 -17.24
CA ILE A 118 -5.99 9.31 -16.18
C ILE A 118 -4.66 10.03 -16.30
N THR A 119 -4.75 11.35 -16.45
CA THR A 119 -3.64 12.28 -16.63
C THR A 119 -3.75 13.42 -15.62
N SER A 120 -2.77 14.32 -15.56
CA SER A 120 -2.81 15.53 -14.71
C SER A 120 -3.90 16.52 -15.13
N LYS A 121 -4.52 16.35 -16.33
CA LYS A 121 -5.62 17.17 -16.81
C LYS A 121 -6.98 16.73 -16.24
N ASN A 122 -7.11 15.46 -15.81
CA ASN A 122 -8.40 14.90 -15.42
C ASN A 122 -8.41 14.15 -14.07
N ASP A 123 -7.26 13.93 -13.41
CA ASP A 123 -7.17 13.20 -12.15
C ASP A 123 -8.01 13.84 -11.03
N ALA A 124 -7.95 15.16 -10.90
CA ALA A 124 -8.62 15.92 -9.85
C ALA A 124 -10.14 15.69 -9.79
N LYS A 125 -10.81 15.45 -10.92
CA LYS A 125 -12.27 15.27 -10.96
C LYS A 125 -12.74 13.99 -10.27
N PHE A 126 -11.85 12.99 -10.17
CA PHE A 126 -12.15 11.72 -9.54
C PHE A 126 -11.82 11.70 -8.05
N ILE A 127 -11.03 12.64 -7.56
CA ILE A 127 -10.67 12.69 -6.13
C ILE A 127 -11.79 13.40 -5.36
N SER A 128 -12.33 12.72 -4.33
CA SER A 128 -13.30 13.34 -3.42
C SER A 128 -12.63 13.90 -2.17
N HIS A 129 -11.74 13.12 -1.55
CA HIS A 129 -11.03 13.50 -0.32
C HIS A 129 -9.58 13.04 -0.37
N MET A 130 -8.78 13.61 0.53
CA MET A 130 -7.42 13.19 0.83
C MET A 130 -7.19 13.16 2.34
N ALA A 131 -6.27 12.32 2.81
CA ALA A 131 -5.93 12.16 4.21
C ALA A 131 -4.50 11.67 4.38
N PRO A 132 -3.85 11.92 5.55
CA PRO A 132 -2.67 11.17 5.93
C PRO A 132 -3.06 9.75 6.34
N CYS A 133 -2.21 8.77 6.06
CA CYS A 133 -2.42 7.37 6.40
C CYS A 133 -1.14 6.78 7.00
N ILE A 134 -1.27 5.91 8.00
CA ILE A 134 -0.20 5.01 8.43
C ILE A 134 -0.49 3.63 7.84
N GLU A 135 0.43 3.11 7.04
CA GLU A 135 0.45 1.69 6.66
C GLU A 135 1.34 0.92 7.65
N VAL A 136 0.84 -0.19 8.18
CA VAL A 136 1.65 -1.20 8.87
C VAL A 136 2.07 -2.23 7.82
N VAL A 137 3.37 -2.37 7.62
CA VAL A 137 3.95 -3.22 6.58
C VAL A 137 4.64 -4.45 7.14
N GLY A 138 4.66 -5.52 6.36
CA GLY A 138 5.33 -6.75 6.74
C GLY A 138 5.31 -7.82 5.67
N TYR A 139 5.97 -8.94 5.94
CA TYR A 139 6.06 -10.07 5.01
C TYR A 139 5.45 -11.34 5.61
N ARG A 140 4.66 -12.04 4.79
CA ARG A 140 4.17 -13.38 5.14
C ARG A 140 5.09 -14.47 4.64
N GLN A 141 6.04 -14.12 3.79
CA GLN A 141 7.04 -15.05 3.27
C GLN A 141 8.37 -14.84 4.00
N ARG A 142 8.95 -15.90 4.57
CA ARG A 142 10.27 -15.84 5.22
C ARG A 142 11.35 -15.51 4.21
N ARG A 143 11.96 -14.32 4.32
CA ARG A 143 12.98 -13.82 3.41
C ARG A 143 14.11 -13.11 4.15
N LYS A 144 15.32 -13.14 3.56
CA LYS A 144 16.48 -12.35 4.01
C LYS A 144 16.57 -10.96 3.32
N GLY A 145 15.48 -10.46 2.77
CA GLY A 145 15.44 -9.19 2.07
C GLY A 145 14.62 -9.27 0.78
N ILE A 146 14.56 -8.13 0.07
CA ILE A 146 13.85 -7.99 -1.20
C ILE A 146 14.89 -7.96 -2.32
N THR A 147 14.75 -8.86 -3.27
CA THR A 147 15.63 -8.98 -4.43
C THR A 147 14.95 -8.60 -5.75
N SER A 148 13.63 -8.44 -5.73
CA SER A 148 12.82 -8.01 -6.88
C SER A 148 11.49 -7.43 -6.42
N PHE A 149 10.82 -6.65 -7.27
CA PHE A 149 9.43 -6.25 -7.00
C PHE A 149 8.46 -7.43 -6.97
N GLY A 150 8.79 -8.52 -7.64
CA GLY A 150 8.00 -9.74 -7.55
C GLY A 150 7.98 -10.34 -6.15
N ASP A 151 9.03 -10.12 -5.35
CA ASP A 151 9.05 -10.53 -3.94
C ASP A 151 8.01 -9.76 -3.12
N LEU A 152 7.83 -8.47 -3.40
CA LEU A 152 6.81 -7.62 -2.75
C LEU A 152 5.42 -7.88 -3.31
N SER A 153 5.28 -7.83 -4.64
CA SER A 153 4.00 -7.97 -5.31
C SER A 153 3.35 -9.32 -4.98
N SER A 154 4.12 -10.42 -5.01
CA SER A 154 3.59 -11.75 -4.68
C SER A 154 3.06 -11.87 -3.26
N ASP A 155 3.46 -10.99 -2.33
CA ASP A 155 2.99 -10.93 -0.94
C ASP A 155 2.00 -9.78 -0.72
N PHE A 156 1.09 -9.56 -1.64
CA PHE A 156 0.07 -8.50 -1.60
C PHE A 156 0.64 -7.11 -1.33
N GLY A 157 1.88 -6.85 -1.78
CA GLY A 157 2.58 -5.60 -1.55
C GLY A 157 3.05 -5.37 -0.11
N GLY A 158 3.09 -6.41 0.71
CA GLY A 158 3.54 -6.32 2.11
C GLY A 158 2.55 -5.63 3.04
N ASN A 159 1.30 -5.38 2.62
CA ASN A 159 0.32 -4.68 3.44
C ASN A 159 -0.19 -5.54 4.61
N ILE A 160 -0.33 -4.93 5.80
CA ILE A 160 -0.95 -5.56 6.98
C ILE A 160 -2.17 -4.74 7.41
N LYS A 161 -2.01 -3.46 7.72
CA LYS A 161 -3.11 -2.57 8.13
C LYS A 161 -2.89 -1.16 7.61
N PHE A 162 -3.99 -0.46 7.35
CA PHE A 162 -4.02 0.95 6.98
C PHE A 162 -4.86 1.73 7.99
N LEU A 163 -4.27 2.72 8.65
CA LEU A 163 -4.97 3.62 9.55
C LEU A 163 -5.11 4.97 8.87
N ILE A 164 -6.35 5.39 8.61
CA ILE A 164 -6.61 6.63 7.89
C ILE A 164 -6.96 7.75 8.87
N GLY A 165 -6.30 8.89 8.73
CA GLY A 165 -6.58 10.12 9.47
C GLY A 165 -7.88 10.79 9.04
N GLN A 166 -8.14 11.99 9.56
CA GLN A 166 -9.30 12.76 9.16
C GLN A 166 -9.25 13.08 7.65
N LYS A 167 -10.30 12.71 6.94
CA LYS A 167 -10.46 13.01 5.52
C LYS A 167 -10.80 14.49 5.34
N LYS A 168 -10.07 15.16 4.45
CA LYS A 168 -10.38 16.53 4.01
C LYS A 168 -10.87 16.49 2.57
N LYS A 169 -11.88 17.31 2.25
CA LYS A 169 -12.29 17.53 0.85
C LYS A 169 -11.06 17.84 0.00
N TYR A 170 -10.97 17.22 -1.16
CA TYR A 170 -9.85 17.47 -2.07
C TYR A 170 -9.79 18.95 -2.47
N LYS A 171 -8.63 19.55 -2.29
CA LYS A 171 -8.27 20.87 -2.81
C LYS A 171 -6.97 20.72 -3.59
N LYS A 172 -6.87 21.39 -4.74
CA LYS A 172 -5.62 21.42 -5.49
C LYS A 172 -4.58 22.22 -4.70
N ILE A 173 -3.60 21.50 -4.15
CA ILE A 173 -2.45 22.06 -3.43
C ILE A 173 -1.17 21.49 -4.04
N ASN A 174 -0.03 22.12 -3.78
CA ASN A 174 1.26 21.54 -4.15
C ASN A 174 1.56 20.32 -3.22
N ILE A 175 0.92 19.18 -3.54
CA ILE A 175 1.07 17.94 -2.78
C ILE A 175 2.46 17.29 -2.98
N GLY A 176 3.21 17.68 -4.00
CA GLY A 176 4.52 17.11 -4.33
C GLY A 176 5.66 17.60 -3.45
N ASN A 177 5.42 18.53 -2.50
CA ASN A 177 6.48 19.05 -1.61
C ASN A 177 5.93 19.45 -0.25
N LEU A 178 5.34 18.49 0.47
CA LEU A 178 4.89 18.69 1.85
C LEU A 178 5.81 17.95 2.81
N LYS A 179 6.16 18.60 3.92
CA LYS A 179 6.89 17.96 5.01
C LYS A 179 6.02 16.85 5.63
N ALA A 180 6.66 15.75 5.94
CA ALA A 180 6.06 14.60 6.60
C ALA A 180 6.92 14.21 7.82
N ASN A 181 6.27 13.74 8.88
CA ASN A 181 6.96 13.26 10.07
C ASN A 181 6.15 12.14 10.70
N ILE A 182 6.84 11.09 11.14
CA ILE A 182 6.27 10.04 11.98
C ILE A 182 7.08 9.90 13.25
N SER A 183 6.42 9.83 14.41
CA SER A 183 7.09 9.85 15.70
C SER A 183 6.45 8.96 16.75
N ASN A 184 7.28 8.46 17.67
CA ASN A 184 6.86 7.83 18.92
C ASN A 184 7.59 8.53 20.08
N LYS A 185 6.84 9.32 20.89
CA LYS A 185 7.41 10.10 21.99
C LYS A 185 8.03 9.24 23.09
N LYS A 186 7.50 8.02 23.34
CA LYS A 186 7.96 7.13 24.40
C LYS A 186 9.45 6.77 24.24
N VAL A 187 9.92 6.62 23.01
CA VAL A 187 11.31 6.24 22.70
C VAL A 187 12.04 7.37 21.95
N LYS A 188 11.51 8.58 21.99
CA LYS A 188 12.09 9.76 21.30
C LYS A 188 12.38 9.50 19.82
N GLN A 189 11.64 8.57 19.18
CA GLN A 189 11.78 8.30 17.75
C GLN A 189 11.05 9.39 16.95
N SER A 190 11.75 9.97 15.97
CA SER A 190 11.18 10.92 15.03
C SER A 190 11.86 10.78 13.69
N VAL A 191 11.09 10.49 12.65
CA VAL A 191 11.59 10.32 11.28
C VAL A 191 10.89 11.33 10.39
N ASN A 192 11.69 12.19 9.75
CA ASN A 192 11.23 13.20 8.83
C ASN A 192 11.28 12.68 7.40
N GLY A 193 10.41 13.21 6.56
CA GLY A 193 10.38 12.94 5.13
C GLY A 193 9.62 14.02 4.37
N ASN A 194 9.32 13.71 3.12
CA ASN A 194 8.63 14.63 2.23
C ASN A 194 7.78 13.85 1.23
N THR A 195 6.69 14.45 0.80
CA THR A 195 5.78 13.81 -0.18
C THR A 195 6.43 13.64 -1.56
N ASN A 196 7.51 14.35 -1.91
CA ASN A 196 8.27 14.15 -3.14
C ASN A 196 9.00 12.78 -3.19
N ALA A 197 9.18 12.12 -2.06
CA ALA A 197 9.73 10.76 -2.01
C ALA A 197 8.80 9.73 -2.67
N VAL A 198 7.52 10.07 -2.84
CA VAL A 198 6.48 9.20 -3.40
C VAL A 198 6.41 9.37 -4.90
N TYR A 199 7.21 8.62 -5.66
CA TYR A 199 7.22 8.64 -7.12
C TYR A 199 7.25 10.07 -7.70
N ILE A 200 8.13 10.92 -7.07
CA ILE A 200 8.30 12.36 -7.32
C ILE A 200 7.09 13.18 -6.80
N ASN A 201 5.88 12.65 -6.91
CA ASN A 201 4.65 13.32 -6.49
C ASN A 201 3.55 12.26 -6.23
N PRO A 202 2.85 12.27 -5.10
CA PRO A 202 1.76 11.34 -4.82
C PRO A 202 0.69 11.24 -5.91
N LEU A 203 0.44 12.32 -6.67
CA LEU A 203 -0.48 12.27 -7.82
C LEU A 203 0.06 11.43 -8.98
N ASN A 204 1.38 11.27 -9.14
CA ASN A 204 1.94 10.35 -10.13
C ASN A 204 1.65 8.90 -9.74
N SER A 205 1.84 8.58 -8.47
CA SER A 205 1.50 7.26 -7.91
C SER A 205 0.00 6.98 -8.03
N LEU A 206 -0.85 7.96 -7.71
CA LEU A 206 -2.30 7.86 -7.90
C LEU A 206 -2.65 7.54 -9.35
N LYS A 207 -2.15 8.34 -10.32
CA LYS A 207 -2.41 8.12 -11.75
C LYS A 207 -1.96 6.75 -12.22
N PHE A 208 -0.79 6.30 -11.75
CA PHE A 208 -0.29 4.96 -12.02
C PHE A 208 -1.29 3.89 -11.59
N VAL A 209 -1.74 3.92 -10.33
CA VAL A 209 -2.71 2.94 -9.79
C VAL A 209 -4.01 2.98 -10.58
N LEU A 210 -4.58 4.16 -10.81
CA LEU A 210 -5.84 4.33 -11.52
C LEU A 210 -5.76 3.77 -12.95
N ASN A 211 -4.67 4.02 -13.66
CA ASN A 211 -4.48 3.48 -15.01
C ASN A 211 -4.30 1.95 -15.02
N LYS A 212 -3.65 1.37 -13.99
CA LYS A 212 -3.54 -0.10 -13.85
C LYS A 212 -4.91 -0.72 -13.56
N VAL A 213 -5.71 -0.12 -12.66
CA VAL A 213 -7.09 -0.57 -12.35
C VAL A 213 -7.95 -0.57 -13.61
N LYS A 214 -7.88 0.49 -14.43
CA LYS A 214 -8.56 0.54 -15.73
C LYS A 214 -8.10 -0.55 -16.70
N LYS A 215 -6.79 -0.70 -16.84
CA LYS A 215 -6.20 -1.75 -17.70
C LYS A 215 -6.67 -3.14 -17.31
N ASP A 216 -6.82 -3.39 -16.01
CA ASP A 216 -7.28 -4.67 -15.49
C ASP A 216 -8.81 -4.81 -15.50
N LYS A 217 -9.55 -3.80 -16.01
CA LYS A 217 -11.01 -3.77 -16.14
C LYS A 217 -11.74 -4.06 -14.82
N VAL A 218 -11.17 -3.59 -13.71
CA VAL A 218 -11.78 -3.74 -12.38
C VAL A 218 -12.83 -2.66 -12.19
N ASP A 219 -13.99 -3.03 -11.67
CA ASP A 219 -15.03 -2.13 -11.19
C ASP A 219 -15.50 -2.58 -9.80
N LEU A 220 -15.36 -1.70 -8.82
CA LEU A 220 -15.81 -1.96 -7.45
C LEU A 220 -17.25 -1.47 -7.19
N GLY A 221 -17.86 -0.73 -8.12
CA GLY A 221 -19.21 -0.17 -7.98
C GLY A 221 -19.39 0.86 -6.86
N LYS A 222 -18.31 1.26 -6.20
CA LYS A 222 -18.30 2.16 -5.02
C LYS A 222 -17.08 3.08 -5.02
N ASP A 223 -17.10 4.10 -4.16
CA ASP A 223 -15.91 4.91 -3.85
C ASP A 223 -14.83 4.01 -3.22
N PHE A 224 -13.56 4.28 -3.53
CA PHE A 224 -12.44 3.46 -3.08
C PHE A 224 -11.21 4.27 -2.74
N TYR A 225 -10.33 3.70 -1.93
CA TYR A 225 -9.09 4.36 -1.53
C TYR A 225 -7.92 4.04 -2.48
N VAL A 226 -7.02 5.02 -2.64
CA VAL A 226 -5.69 4.79 -3.21
C VAL A 226 -4.64 5.28 -2.22
N PHE A 227 -3.75 4.38 -1.82
CA PHE A 227 -2.60 4.61 -0.96
C PHE A 227 -1.38 4.75 -1.85
N THR A 228 -0.63 5.84 -1.70
CA THR A 228 0.31 6.26 -2.74
C THR A 228 1.76 5.89 -2.51
N GLY A 229 2.09 5.30 -1.37
CA GLY A 229 3.46 4.94 -0.98
C GLY A 229 4.05 5.89 0.05
N SER A 230 5.16 5.47 0.65
CA SER A 230 5.73 6.11 1.83
C SER A 230 6.42 7.43 1.57
N THR A 231 6.11 8.41 2.41
CA THR A 231 6.79 9.72 2.44
C THR A 231 8.06 9.73 3.29
N VAL A 232 8.28 8.68 4.09
CA VAL A 232 9.37 8.56 5.09
C VAL A 232 10.17 7.26 4.97
N GLY A 233 9.80 6.38 4.03
CA GLY A 233 10.29 5.00 3.96
C GLY A 233 9.66 4.11 5.04
N VAL A 234 10.19 2.88 5.19
CA VAL A 234 9.76 1.97 6.26
C VAL A 234 10.44 2.37 7.57
N VAL A 235 9.65 2.80 8.55
CA VAL A 235 10.12 3.17 9.88
C VAL A 235 10.00 1.97 10.81
N PRO A 236 11.11 1.48 11.38
CA PRO A 236 11.08 0.34 12.31
C PRO A 236 10.29 0.67 13.57
N ILE A 237 9.58 -0.30 14.12
CA ILE A 237 8.85 -0.18 15.37
C ILE A 237 9.81 -0.47 16.52
N LEU A 238 10.38 0.59 17.13
CA LEU A 238 11.35 0.46 18.22
C LEU A 238 10.68 0.13 19.56
N SER A 239 9.40 0.47 19.74
CA SER A 239 8.64 0.19 20.96
C SER A 239 7.15 0.12 20.67
N LYS A 240 6.43 -0.68 21.43
CA LYS A 240 4.97 -0.60 21.51
C LYS A 240 4.54 0.75 22.06
N GLY A 241 3.38 1.23 21.61
CA GLY A 241 2.84 2.52 22.03
C GLY A 241 2.22 3.32 20.90
N LEU A 242 2.06 4.62 21.13
CA LEU A 242 1.44 5.55 20.19
C LEU A 242 2.45 6.07 19.17
N TYR A 243 2.18 5.79 17.90
CA TYR A 243 2.83 6.44 16.76
C TYR A 243 1.92 7.50 16.18
N THR A 244 2.48 8.66 15.88
CA THR A 244 1.76 9.79 15.26
C THR A 244 2.46 10.16 13.97
N GLY A 245 1.73 10.05 12.85
CA GLY A 245 2.16 10.56 11.55
C GLY A 245 1.51 11.91 11.27
N LYS A 246 2.28 12.87 10.73
CA LYS A 246 1.80 14.19 10.32
C LYS A 246 2.29 14.50 8.92
N ILE A 247 1.40 14.98 8.07
CA ILE A 247 1.73 15.56 6.76
C ILE A 247 1.19 16.98 6.75
N ASP A 248 2.05 17.95 6.44
CA ASP A 248 1.64 19.35 6.39
C ASP A 248 0.44 19.55 5.49
N LYS A 249 -0.46 20.47 5.89
CA LYS A 249 -1.75 20.77 5.22
C LYS A 249 -2.77 19.61 5.23
N LEU A 250 -2.36 18.33 5.33
CA LEU A 250 -3.27 17.19 5.39
C LEU A 250 -3.74 16.90 6.83
N GLY A 251 -2.88 17.09 7.82
CA GLY A 251 -3.19 16.81 9.23
C GLY A 251 -2.41 15.61 9.77
N SER A 252 -3.00 14.91 10.74
CA SER A 252 -2.33 13.82 11.45
C SER A 252 -3.15 12.53 11.44
N VAL A 253 -2.44 11.43 11.68
CA VAL A 253 -2.97 10.08 11.85
C VAL A 253 -2.25 9.41 13.01
N LYS A 254 -2.93 8.54 13.76
CA LYS A 254 -2.40 7.86 14.94
C LYS A 254 -2.56 6.35 14.80
N ALA A 255 -1.56 5.59 15.28
CA ALA A 255 -1.60 4.14 15.40
C ALA A 255 -1.13 3.73 16.80
N ILE A 256 -1.88 2.88 17.50
CA ILE A 256 -1.47 2.31 18.78
C ILE A 256 -0.91 0.91 18.49
N ILE A 257 0.40 0.77 18.54
CA ILE A 257 1.08 -0.51 18.33
C ILE A 257 1.13 -1.32 19.62
N SER A 258 0.75 -2.61 19.56
CA SER A 258 0.67 -3.49 20.73
C SER A 258 1.23 -4.89 20.50
#